data_96dcfd9d2782e613d70aa478298492bf
#
_entry.id   96dcfd9d2782e613d70aa478298492bf
#
_cell.length_a   1.000
_cell.length_b   1.000
_cell.length_c   1.000
_cell.angle_alpha   90.00
_cell.angle_beta   90.00
_cell.angle_gamma   90.00
#
_symmetry.space_group_name_H-M   'P 1'
#
loop_
_entity.id
_entity.type
_entity.pdbx_description
1 polymer ?
#
loop_
_entity_poly.entity_id
_entity_poly.type
_entity_poly.pdbx_seq_one_letter_code
_entity_poly.pdbx_strand_id
1 'polypeptide(L)'
;PAHRPQTYWQAIQLYWFTHLAVTTELNPWDAFSPGRLDQHLYPYYRKDVEAGILDDRKALELLECLWVKFYNQPAPVKVGITLKESATYTDFANINTGGVTPDGRNGVNEVSYLILDCMDDMRLVQPNSNVTISKKTPARFLKRACEISREGWGQPAFYNTEAQIMELVNAGKMLADARRGGSSGCVETGAWGSEAYILTGYLNIPKIFQLTLFNGYDQYSGKQIGLKLGEAKDFKTFDELWAAFKKQMEYFVDVKIRGNNVIEKLYAENMPAPCLSVVTNDCISNAKDYNAGGARYNTSYIQGVGIGTVTDCVAAVKYNVFDKKNFTMEELIEAMEHNFEGYDAVYHMVHDKSPKYGNDDDYADEIMQDIFELYRSTITGRPNMRGGEYRIDMLPTTCHVYFGDVILATANGRKAHKPVSEGISPEKSADTHGPTAVIKSCSKMDHLATGGTLLNQKFTPDVVAGETGLNNMASLIRSYFAMDGHHIQFNVVDRQTLIDAQKHPEDHKDLIVRVAGYSDFFRNLDKPLQDEIIERTEQSFS
;
A
#
# COMPACT_ATOMS: atom_id res chain seq x y z
N PRO A 1 -7.33 33.73 -7.31
CA PRO A 1 -8.23 32.54 -7.40
C PRO A 1 -9.69 32.90 -7.75
N ALA A 2 -10.07 34.16 -7.82
CA ALA A 2 -11.44 34.55 -8.19
C ALA A 2 -11.81 34.22 -9.66
N HIS A 3 -10.85 33.90 -10.50
CA HIS A 3 -11.01 33.62 -11.91
C HIS A 3 -10.26 32.37 -12.34
N ARG A 4 -10.69 31.75 -13.43
CA ARG A 4 -9.98 30.64 -14.07
C ARG A 4 -8.54 31.07 -14.39
N PRO A 5 -7.53 30.24 -14.10
CA PRO A 5 -6.13 30.54 -14.43
C PRO A 5 -5.96 30.70 -15.95
N GLN A 6 -5.05 31.58 -16.34
CA GLN A 6 -4.75 31.87 -17.76
C GLN A 6 -3.33 31.41 -18.15
N THR A 7 -2.44 31.23 -17.19
CA THR A 7 -1.05 30.84 -17.41
C THR A 7 -0.69 29.61 -16.58
N TYR A 8 0.42 28.97 -16.93
CA TYR A 8 0.97 27.84 -16.21
C TYR A 8 1.25 28.19 -14.74
N TRP A 9 1.86 29.34 -14.46
CA TRP A 9 2.07 29.80 -13.09
C TRP A 9 0.76 29.98 -12.31
N GLN A 10 -0.22 30.64 -12.93
CA GLN A 10 -1.53 30.84 -12.28
C GLN A 10 -2.23 29.50 -11.98
N ALA A 11 -2.07 28.49 -12.86
CA ALA A 11 -2.64 27.16 -12.64
C ALA A 11 -2.00 26.47 -11.43
N ILE A 12 -0.67 26.49 -11.32
CA ILE A 12 0.07 25.97 -10.16
C ILE A 12 -0.36 26.71 -8.88
N GLN A 13 -0.45 28.05 -8.93
CA GLN A 13 -0.83 28.86 -7.78
C GLN A 13 -2.26 28.62 -7.33
N LEU A 14 -3.20 28.45 -8.27
CA LEU A 14 -4.59 28.10 -7.94
C LEU A 14 -4.69 26.73 -7.31
N TYR A 15 -3.97 25.74 -7.86
CA TYR A 15 -3.91 24.42 -7.25
C TYR A 15 -3.40 24.49 -5.81
N TRP A 16 -2.29 25.20 -5.57
CA TRP A 16 -1.73 25.34 -4.23
C TRP A 16 -2.73 25.94 -3.23
N PHE A 17 -3.45 26.99 -3.61
CA PHE A 17 -4.47 27.58 -2.74
C PHE A 17 -5.63 26.60 -2.45
N THR A 18 -6.05 25.82 -3.44
CA THR A 18 -7.07 24.78 -3.26
C THR A 18 -6.56 23.69 -2.33
N HIS A 19 -5.33 23.21 -2.54
CA HIS A 19 -4.68 22.21 -1.69
C HIS A 19 -4.63 22.68 -0.22
N LEU A 20 -4.17 23.89 0.00
CA LEU A 20 -4.05 24.46 1.36
C LEU A 20 -5.41 24.62 2.03
N ALA A 21 -6.45 25.04 1.30
CA ALA A 21 -7.79 25.16 1.84
C ALA A 21 -8.38 23.79 2.25
N VAL A 22 -8.19 22.77 1.40
CA VAL A 22 -8.68 21.40 1.67
C VAL A 22 -7.93 20.75 2.82
N THR A 23 -6.60 20.80 2.82
CA THR A 23 -5.79 20.15 3.86
C THR A 23 -5.94 20.80 5.23
N THR A 24 -6.35 22.09 5.29
CA THR A 24 -6.62 22.79 6.55
C THR A 24 -7.85 22.22 7.30
N GLU A 25 -8.82 21.68 6.58
CA GLU A 25 -10.05 21.14 7.18
C GLU A 25 -10.02 19.61 7.36
N LEU A 26 -9.04 18.93 6.75
CA LEU A 26 -8.91 17.48 6.83
C LEU A 26 -8.17 17.04 8.10
N ASN A 27 -8.38 15.79 8.45
CA ASN A 27 -7.63 15.11 9.48
C ASN A 27 -6.15 14.90 9.01
N PRO A 28 -5.15 14.96 9.91
CA PRO A 28 -3.73 14.78 9.54
C PRO A 28 -3.37 13.40 8.96
N TRP A 29 -4.32 12.48 8.89
CA TRP A 29 -4.20 11.19 8.20
C TRP A 29 -4.60 11.23 6.73
N ASP A 30 -5.36 12.24 6.35
CA ASP A 30 -5.94 12.29 5.02
C ASP A 30 -4.87 12.67 4.00
N ALA A 31 -4.86 11.92 2.90
CA ALA A 31 -4.05 12.22 1.73
C ALA A 31 -4.89 13.01 0.72
N PHE A 32 -4.37 14.13 0.26
CA PHE A 32 -4.99 14.91 -0.80
C PHE A 32 -4.11 14.94 -2.03
N SER A 33 -4.63 14.44 -3.15
CA SER A 33 -3.89 14.32 -4.40
C SER A 33 -4.40 15.32 -5.44
N PRO A 34 -3.50 16.02 -6.18
CA PRO A 34 -3.89 16.90 -7.29
C PRO A 34 -4.43 16.14 -8.52
N GLY A 35 -4.54 14.84 -8.42
CA GLY A 35 -4.87 14.01 -9.57
C GLY A 35 -3.68 13.87 -10.52
N ARG A 36 -3.95 13.84 -11.83
CA ARG A 36 -2.91 13.79 -12.87
C ARG A 36 -2.39 15.19 -13.16
N LEU A 37 -1.45 15.62 -12.33
CA LEU A 37 -0.93 16.99 -12.33
C LEU A 37 -0.35 17.40 -13.71
N ASP A 38 0.37 16.48 -14.35
CA ASP A 38 0.92 16.67 -15.69
C ASP A 38 -0.15 16.98 -16.74
N GLN A 39 -1.25 16.25 -16.74
CA GLN A 39 -2.35 16.44 -17.68
C GLN A 39 -3.15 17.71 -17.40
N HIS A 40 -3.30 18.08 -16.12
CA HIS A 40 -3.99 19.30 -15.71
C HIS A 40 -3.20 20.56 -16.06
N LEU A 41 -1.87 20.52 -15.93
CA LEU A 41 -1.00 21.67 -16.22
C LEU A 41 -0.64 21.79 -17.70
N TYR A 42 -0.65 20.69 -18.46
CA TYR A 42 -0.20 20.66 -19.85
C TYR A 42 -0.86 21.68 -20.79
N PRO A 43 -2.19 21.93 -20.76
CA PRO A 43 -2.82 22.94 -21.62
C PRO A 43 -2.29 24.37 -21.37
N TYR A 44 -1.95 24.70 -20.13
CA TYR A 44 -1.38 26.00 -19.76
C TYR A 44 0.09 26.09 -20.15
N TYR A 45 0.87 25.04 -19.88
CA TYR A 45 2.26 24.93 -20.29
C TYR A 45 2.41 25.14 -21.81
N ARG A 46 1.70 24.33 -22.59
CA ARG A 46 1.74 24.39 -24.04
C ARG A 46 1.38 25.77 -24.58
N LYS A 47 0.29 26.36 -24.09
CA LYS A 47 -0.13 27.71 -24.48
C LYS A 47 0.96 28.76 -24.20
N ASP A 48 1.56 28.73 -23.03
CA ASP A 48 2.54 29.72 -22.62
C ASP A 48 3.89 29.54 -23.35
N VAL A 49 4.29 28.30 -23.67
CA VAL A 49 5.46 28.00 -24.51
C VAL A 49 5.25 28.46 -25.96
N GLU A 50 4.10 28.15 -26.57
CA GLU A 50 3.73 28.60 -27.92
C GLU A 50 3.68 30.13 -28.02
N ALA A 51 3.34 30.83 -26.94
CA ALA A 51 3.32 32.31 -26.86
C ALA A 51 4.70 32.92 -26.53
N GLY A 52 5.74 32.11 -26.29
CA GLY A 52 7.08 32.57 -25.89
C GLY A 52 7.14 33.19 -24.49
N ILE A 53 6.14 32.92 -23.64
CA ILE A 53 6.05 33.42 -22.25
C ILE A 53 6.77 32.51 -21.27
N LEU A 54 6.85 31.21 -21.59
CA LEU A 54 7.41 30.15 -20.75
C LEU A 54 8.41 29.31 -21.56
N ASP A 55 9.49 28.91 -20.92
CA ASP A 55 10.39 27.84 -21.38
C ASP A 55 10.43 26.68 -20.37
N ASP A 56 11.08 25.57 -20.75
CA ASP A 56 11.15 24.37 -19.92
C ASP A 56 11.86 24.62 -18.59
N ARG A 57 12.91 25.46 -18.60
CA ARG A 57 13.66 25.80 -17.40
C ARG A 57 12.78 26.54 -16.38
N LYS A 58 12.00 27.51 -16.84
CA LYS A 58 11.08 28.26 -15.97
C LYS A 58 9.89 27.39 -15.52
N ALA A 59 9.43 26.50 -16.39
CA ALA A 59 8.38 25.54 -16.03
C ALA A 59 8.87 24.58 -14.93
N LEU A 60 10.09 24.07 -15.04
CA LEU A 60 10.71 23.22 -14.01
C LEU A 60 10.89 23.98 -12.69
N GLU A 61 11.44 25.19 -12.71
CA GLU A 61 11.60 26.04 -11.51
C GLU A 61 10.26 26.25 -10.77
N LEU A 62 9.15 26.41 -11.50
CA LEU A 62 7.83 26.57 -10.89
C LEU A 62 7.33 25.27 -10.24
N LEU A 63 7.65 24.10 -10.80
CA LEU A 63 7.37 22.81 -10.18
C LEU A 63 8.22 22.60 -8.93
N GLU A 64 9.50 22.91 -8.97
CA GLU A 64 10.40 22.83 -7.81
C GLU A 64 9.90 23.73 -6.66
N CYS A 65 9.44 24.95 -6.97
CA CYS A 65 8.78 25.81 -5.98
C CYS A 65 7.52 25.16 -5.38
N LEU A 66 6.73 24.43 -6.17
CA LEU A 66 5.57 23.69 -5.69
C LEU A 66 6.00 22.51 -4.80
N TRP A 67 7.05 21.77 -5.17
CA TRP A 67 7.60 20.67 -4.35
C TRP A 67 8.06 21.15 -2.97
N VAL A 68 8.77 22.29 -2.92
CA VAL A 68 9.16 22.92 -1.65
C VAL A 68 7.93 23.25 -0.79
N LYS A 69 6.82 23.70 -1.39
CA LYS A 69 5.58 23.99 -0.65
C LYS A 69 4.95 22.72 -0.06
N PHE A 70 4.90 21.64 -0.82
CA PHE A 70 4.43 20.33 -0.31
C PHE A 70 5.30 19.84 0.85
N TYR A 71 6.62 19.89 0.68
CA TYR A 71 7.56 19.42 1.70
C TYR A 71 7.49 20.25 2.99
N ASN A 72 7.24 21.55 2.86
CA ASN A 72 7.16 22.48 3.99
C ASN A 72 5.77 22.57 4.62
N GLN A 73 4.87 21.64 4.32
CA GLN A 73 3.53 21.55 4.90
C GLN A 73 3.52 20.44 5.97
N PRO A 74 3.89 20.74 7.25
CA PRO A 74 3.92 19.72 8.28
C PRO A 74 2.50 19.33 8.72
N ALA A 75 2.28 18.02 8.89
CA ALA A 75 1.10 17.54 9.57
C ALA A 75 1.24 17.71 11.10
N PRO A 76 0.14 17.81 11.86
CA PRO A 76 0.18 17.75 13.31
C PRO A 76 0.83 16.45 13.79
N VAL A 77 1.54 16.55 14.93
CA VAL A 77 2.23 15.39 15.51
C VAL A 77 1.21 14.31 15.89
N LYS A 78 1.42 13.11 15.38
CA LYS A 78 0.62 11.94 15.72
C LYS A 78 1.04 11.38 17.08
N VAL A 79 0.08 10.86 17.83
CA VAL A 79 0.32 10.32 19.18
C VAL A 79 -0.39 8.98 19.37
N GLY A 80 0.07 8.20 20.33
CA GLY A 80 -0.57 6.93 20.69
C GLY A 80 -0.59 5.92 19.54
N ILE A 81 -1.75 5.34 19.28
CA ILE A 81 -1.90 4.30 18.26
C ILE A 81 -1.73 4.86 16.85
N THR A 82 -2.16 6.09 16.59
CA THR A 82 -2.01 6.71 15.27
C THR A 82 -0.55 6.91 14.88
N LEU A 83 0.34 7.17 15.85
CA LEU A 83 1.78 7.21 15.61
C LEU A 83 2.34 5.84 15.23
N LYS A 84 1.84 4.76 15.85
CA LYS A 84 2.26 3.38 15.55
C LYS A 84 1.75 2.89 14.19
N GLU A 85 0.60 3.38 13.74
CA GLU A 85 0.01 3.02 12.46
C GLU A 85 0.62 3.80 11.28
N SER A 86 1.04 5.04 11.49
CA SER A 86 1.66 5.88 10.47
C SER A 86 2.52 6.97 11.10
N ALA A 87 3.81 6.84 10.96
CA ALA A 87 4.81 7.78 11.51
C ALA A 87 5.14 8.95 10.57
N THR A 88 4.28 9.33 9.63
CA THR A 88 4.48 10.48 8.76
C THR A 88 4.18 11.79 9.48
N TYR A 89 4.99 12.82 9.23
CA TYR A 89 4.90 14.14 9.88
C TYR A 89 4.64 15.28 8.90
N THR A 90 4.45 14.96 7.63
CA THR A 90 4.11 15.91 6.58
C THR A 90 2.72 15.61 6.03
N ASP A 91 2.13 16.61 5.36
CA ASP A 91 0.95 16.41 4.54
C ASP A 91 1.23 15.31 3.49
N PHE A 92 0.34 14.33 3.39
CA PHE A 92 0.54 13.16 2.54
C PHE A 92 -0.04 13.43 1.14
N ALA A 93 0.67 14.25 0.35
CA ALA A 93 0.29 14.53 -1.02
C ALA A 93 0.85 13.47 -1.98
N ASN A 94 0.03 13.03 -2.94
CA ASN A 94 0.41 12.00 -3.91
C ASN A 94 0.31 12.54 -5.35
N ILE A 95 1.46 12.79 -5.98
CA ILE A 95 1.51 13.27 -7.36
C ILE A 95 1.47 12.07 -8.31
N ASN A 96 0.51 12.05 -9.21
CA ASN A 96 0.37 11.00 -10.21
C ASN A 96 0.71 11.55 -11.60
N THR A 97 1.57 10.84 -12.33
CA THR A 97 2.14 11.29 -13.61
C THR A 97 1.97 10.21 -14.68
N GLY A 98 1.59 10.56 -15.90
CA GLY A 98 1.42 9.63 -17.02
C GLY A 98 0.03 9.01 -17.11
N GLY A 99 -0.04 7.70 -17.33
CA GLY A 99 -1.29 6.95 -17.51
C GLY A 99 -2.02 7.26 -18.82
N VAL A 100 -3.35 7.33 -18.76
CA VAL A 100 -4.20 7.67 -19.92
C VAL A 100 -4.99 8.94 -19.70
N THR A 101 -5.37 9.58 -20.80
CA THR A 101 -6.32 10.71 -20.81
C THR A 101 -7.75 10.20 -20.59
N PRO A 102 -8.72 11.10 -20.26
CA PRO A 102 -10.11 10.68 -20.07
C PRO A 102 -10.75 9.98 -21.29
N ASP A 103 -10.27 10.26 -22.50
CA ASP A 103 -10.68 9.58 -23.74
C ASP A 103 -9.85 8.31 -24.04
N GLY A 104 -8.93 7.91 -23.14
CA GLY A 104 -8.17 6.67 -23.21
C GLY A 104 -6.94 6.72 -24.10
N ARG A 105 -6.47 7.88 -24.53
CA ARG A 105 -5.16 8.04 -25.22
C ARG A 105 -4.02 8.03 -24.21
N ASN A 106 -2.77 7.95 -24.72
CA ASN A 106 -1.60 8.13 -23.87
C ASN A 106 -1.62 9.49 -23.16
N GLY A 107 -1.42 9.49 -21.84
CA GLY A 107 -1.44 10.68 -21.01
C GLY A 107 -0.08 11.36 -20.81
N VAL A 108 1.01 10.67 -21.16
CA VAL A 108 2.37 11.21 -21.03
C VAL A 108 2.57 12.38 -22.00
N ASN A 109 3.06 13.49 -21.48
CA ASN A 109 3.32 14.74 -22.20
C ASN A 109 4.61 15.40 -21.70
N GLU A 110 4.96 16.58 -22.18
CA GLU A 110 6.20 17.27 -21.81
C GLU A 110 6.26 17.58 -20.31
N VAL A 111 5.14 17.97 -19.70
CA VAL A 111 5.09 18.23 -18.25
C VAL A 111 5.32 16.95 -17.45
N SER A 112 4.97 15.78 -18.00
CA SER A 112 5.28 14.50 -17.34
C SER A 112 6.79 14.29 -17.17
N TYR A 113 7.60 14.68 -18.16
CA TYR A 113 9.07 14.62 -18.05
C TYR A 113 9.61 15.70 -17.11
N LEU A 114 9.08 16.93 -17.15
CA LEU A 114 9.46 17.98 -16.21
C LEU A 114 9.18 17.59 -14.76
N ILE A 115 8.09 16.86 -14.50
CA ILE A 115 7.80 16.31 -13.16
C ILE A 115 8.86 15.27 -12.75
N LEU A 116 9.27 14.38 -13.67
CA LEU A 116 10.34 13.42 -13.38
C LEU A 116 11.67 14.13 -13.08
N ASP A 117 12.00 15.17 -13.85
CA ASP A 117 13.22 15.95 -13.63
C ASP A 117 13.13 16.71 -12.29
N CYS A 118 11.99 17.32 -11.96
CA CYS A 118 11.75 17.95 -10.66
C CYS A 118 11.92 16.95 -9.48
N MET A 119 11.43 15.74 -9.63
CA MET A 119 11.62 14.69 -8.61
C MET A 119 13.09 14.35 -8.41
N ASP A 120 13.84 14.19 -9.50
CA ASP A 120 15.27 13.84 -9.47
C ASP A 120 16.13 14.97 -8.89
N ASP A 121 15.83 16.22 -9.27
CA ASP A 121 16.55 17.40 -8.78
C ASP A 121 16.28 17.66 -7.28
N MET A 122 15.03 17.52 -6.85
CA MET A 122 14.63 17.90 -5.49
C MET A 122 14.85 16.80 -4.44
N ARG A 123 14.67 15.53 -4.79
CA ARG A 123 14.82 14.34 -3.91
C ARG A 123 14.20 14.50 -2.52
N LEU A 124 12.98 15.05 -2.49
CA LEU A 124 12.23 15.27 -1.25
C LEU A 124 11.37 14.05 -0.90
N VAL A 125 11.21 13.76 0.39
CA VAL A 125 10.33 12.66 0.84
C VAL A 125 8.85 12.97 0.59
N GLN A 126 8.48 14.24 0.49
CA GLN A 126 7.15 14.72 0.09
C GLN A 126 7.27 15.83 -0.97
N PRO A 127 6.38 15.87 -1.94
CA PRO A 127 5.22 14.98 -2.13
C PRO A 127 5.65 13.58 -2.54
N ASN A 128 4.88 12.56 -2.11
CA ASN A 128 5.04 11.22 -2.66
C ASN A 128 4.70 11.25 -4.15
N SER A 129 5.56 10.70 -5.00
CA SER A 129 5.43 10.84 -6.44
C SER A 129 5.38 9.48 -7.12
N ASN A 130 4.41 9.33 -8.02
CA ASN A 130 4.10 8.09 -8.69
C ASN A 130 4.12 8.26 -10.20
N VAL A 131 4.48 7.19 -10.90
CA VAL A 131 4.28 7.06 -12.33
C VAL A 131 3.24 6.00 -12.63
N THR A 132 2.29 6.36 -13.47
CA THR A 132 1.21 5.47 -13.87
C THR A 132 1.49 4.97 -15.29
N ILE A 133 1.67 3.66 -15.41
CA ILE A 133 2.12 3.00 -16.63
C ILE A 133 0.94 2.29 -17.28
N SER A 134 0.69 2.60 -18.55
CA SER A 134 -0.29 1.91 -19.39
C SER A 134 0.41 1.13 -20.52
N LYS A 135 -0.34 0.30 -21.23
CA LYS A 135 0.14 -0.35 -22.46
C LYS A 135 0.55 0.67 -23.54
N LYS A 136 0.07 1.92 -23.42
CA LYS A 136 0.35 3.03 -24.35
C LYS A 136 1.52 3.92 -23.89
N THR A 137 2.04 3.71 -22.69
CA THR A 137 3.12 4.53 -22.13
C THR A 137 4.41 4.35 -22.94
N PRO A 138 5.05 5.44 -23.42
CA PRO A 138 6.32 5.36 -24.15
C PRO A 138 7.40 4.67 -23.31
N ALA A 139 8.19 3.79 -23.96
CA ALA A 139 9.27 3.07 -23.31
C ALA A 139 10.29 4.03 -22.65
N ARG A 140 10.59 5.16 -23.30
CA ARG A 140 11.52 6.17 -22.77
C ARG A 140 11.03 6.79 -21.43
N PHE A 141 9.69 6.93 -21.24
CA PHE A 141 9.14 7.46 -20.00
C PHE A 141 9.32 6.47 -18.85
N LEU A 142 8.95 5.20 -19.06
CA LEU A 142 9.20 4.16 -18.07
C LEU A 142 10.69 4.03 -17.74
N LYS A 143 11.56 4.08 -18.77
CA LYS A 143 13.00 3.99 -18.57
C LYS A 143 13.53 5.15 -17.72
N ARG A 144 13.13 6.41 -17.99
CA ARG A 144 13.50 7.58 -17.18
C ARG A 144 13.02 7.44 -15.73
N ALA A 145 11.79 6.95 -15.52
CA ALA A 145 11.29 6.68 -14.17
C ALA A 145 12.10 5.59 -13.44
N CYS A 146 12.52 4.51 -14.15
CA CYS A 146 13.40 3.50 -13.59
C CYS A 146 14.82 4.04 -13.30
N GLU A 147 15.35 4.94 -14.14
CA GLU A 147 16.63 5.63 -13.89
C GLU A 147 16.61 6.37 -12.56
N ILE A 148 15.51 7.08 -12.26
CA ILE A 148 15.35 7.80 -11.00
C ILE A 148 15.18 6.81 -9.84
N SER A 149 14.32 5.81 -10.00
CA SER A 149 14.02 4.84 -8.93
C SER A 149 15.26 4.04 -8.49
N ARG A 150 16.16 3.68 -9.42
CA ARG A 150 17.38 2.94 -9.09
C ARG A 150 18.42 3.74 -8.31
N GLU A 151 18.28 5.08 -8.23
CA GLU A 151 19.14 5.92 -7.38
C GLU A 151 18.92 5.70 -5.88
N GLY A 152 17.89 4.94 -5.49
CA GLY A 152 17.76 4.35 -4.16
C GLY A 152 16.98 5.17 -3.14
N TRP A 153 16.46 6.35 -3.48
CA TRP A 153 15.65 7.16 -2.55
C TRP A 153 14.14 6.84 -2.56
N GLY A 154 13.76 5.71 -3.19
CA GLY A 154 12.43 5.09 -3.06
C GLY A 154 11.32 5.73 -3.88
N GLN A 155 11.60 6.64 -4.80
CA GLN A 155 10.64 7.25 -5.71
C GLN A 155 11.18 7.22 -7.15
N PRO A 156 10.28 7.23 -8.15
CA PRO A 156 8.83 7.06 -8.07
C PRO A 156 8.40 5.63 -7.77
N ALA A 157 7.17 5.46 -7.26
CA ALA A 157 6.47 4.19 -7.30
C ALA A 157 5.74 4.01 -8.64
N PHE A 158 5.47 2.75 -9.03
CA PHE A 158 4.90 2.40 -10.33
C PHE A 158 3.50 1.82 -10.15
N TYR A 159 2.54 2.31 -10.94
CA TYR A 159 1.15 1.90 -10.90
C TYR A 159 0.66 1.45 -12.26
N ASN A 160 -0.20 0.44 -12.27
CA ASN A 160 -0.82 -0.11 -13.47
C ASN A 160 -2.12 0.65 -13.80
N THR A 161 -2.09 1.42 -14.88
CA THR A 161 -3.25 2.20 -15.33
C THR A 161 -4.46 1.32 -15.62
N GLU A 162 -4.26 0.19 -16.31
CA GLU A 162 -5.33 -0.71 -16.68
C GLU A 162 -5.99 -1.34 -15.44
N ALA A 163 -5.17 -1.79 -14.47
CA ALA A 163 -5.69 -2.32 -13.21
C ALA A 163 -6.50 -1.28 -12.45
N GLN A 164 -5.96 -0.07 -12.23
CA GLN A 164 -6.67 1.02 -11.56
C GLN A 164 -8.04 1.34 -12.20
N ILE A 165 -8.09 1.39 -13.54
CA ILE A 165 -9.35 1.64 -14.25
C ILE A 165 -10.34 0.49 -14.02
N MET A 166 -9.88 -0.76 -14.13
CA MET A 166 -10.74 -1.93 -13.97
C MET A 166 -11.22 -2.12 -12.53
N GLU A 167 -10.39 -1.85 -11.54
CA GLU A 167 -10.78 -1.80 -10.11
C GLU A 167 -11.97 -0.86 -9.89
N LEU A 168 -11.90 0.35 -10.45
CA LEU A 168 -12.97 1.35 -10.35
C LEU A 168 -14.22 0.93 -11.13
N VAL A 169 -14.07 0.38 -12.33
CA VAL A 169 -15.21 -0.12 -13.13
C VAL A 169 -15.88 -1.30 -12.43
N ASN A 170 -15.11 -2.26 -11.91
CA ASN A 170 -15.63 -3.39 -11.14
C ASN A 170 -16.31 -2.93 -9.83
N ALA A 171 -15.90 -1.78 -9.31
CA ALA A 171 -16.54 -1.11 -8.19
C ALA A 171 -17.77 -0.26 -8.59
N GLY A 172 -18.29 -0.42 -9.83
CA GLY A 172 -19.50 0.24 -10.31
C GLY A 172 -19.32 1.70 -10.74
N LYS A 173 -18.08 2.21 -10.88
CA LYS A 173 -17.83 3.58 -11.35
C LYS A 173 -17.94 3.64 -12.87
N MET A 174 -18.40 4.77 -13.39
CA MET A 174 -18.42 5.01 -14.83
C MET A 174 -17.00 5.05 -15.40
N LEU A 175 -16.80 4.48 -16.58
CA LEU A 175 -15.48 4.43 -17.24
C LEU A 175 -14.82 5.81 -17.39
N ALA A 176 -15.62 6.87 -17.62
CA ALA A 176 -15.10 8.24 -17.72
C ALA A 176 -14.51 8.75 -16.39
N ASP A 177 -15.15 8.41 -15.27
CA ASP A 177 -14.65 8.75 -13.93
C ASP A 177 -13.46 7.84 -13.56
N ALA A 178 -13.51 6.55 -13.87
CA ALA A 178 -12.42 5.60 -13.67
C ALA A 178 -11.12 6.03 -14.38
N ARG A 179 -11.21 6.50 -15.64
CA ARG A 179 -10.05 7.00 -16.39
C ARG A 179 -9.44 8.28 -15.82
N ARG A 180 -10.23 9.07 -15.08
CA ARG A 180 -9.74 10.25 -14.35
C ARG A 180 -9.16 9.90 -13.00
N GLY A 181 -9.45 8.71 -12.48
CA GLY A 181 -9.01 8.22 -11.21
C GLY A 181 -7.55 7.78 -11.17
N GLY A 182 -7.13 7.34 -10.01
CA GLY A 182 -5.79 6.85 -9.70
C GLY A 182 -5.58 6.71 -8.21
N SER A 183 -4.34 6.53 -7.78
CA SER A 183 -4.02 6.33 -6.37
C SER A 183 -3.81 7.64 -5.63
N SER A 184 -4.29 7.65 -4.39
CA SER A 184 -3.99 8.65 -3.36
C SER A 184 -3.51 7.92 -2.11
N GLY A 185 -2.82 8.59 -1.21
CA GLY A 185 -2.19 7.89 -0.09
C GLY A 185 -1.08 6.95 -0.55
N CYS A 186 -1.18 5.68 -0.20
CA CYS A 186 -0.18 4.67 -0.56
C CYS A 186 -0.50 4.01 -1.90
N VAL A 187 -1.65 3.33 -1.97
CA VAL A 187 -2.12 2.59 -3.17
C VAL A 187 -3.61 2.74 -3.41
N GLU A 188 -4.33 3.37 -2.50
CA GLU A 188 -5.79 3.49 -2.52
C GLU A 188 -6.27 4.17 -3.79
N THR A 189 -7.02 3.42 -4.60
CA THR A 189 -7.52 3.87 -5.90
C THR A 189 -8.92 4.45 -5.79
N GLY A 190 -9.11 5.66 -6.32
CA GLY A 190 -10.40 6.34 -6.32
C GLY A 190 -10.67 7.11 -7.60
N ALA A 191 -11.96 7.40 -7.87
CA ALA A 191 -12.41 8.23 -8.98
C ALA A 191 -12.29 9.71 -8.58
N TRP A 192 -11.14 10.31 -8.79
CA TRP A 192 -10.82 11.66 -8.32
C TRP A 192 -11.86 12.71 -8.75
N GLY A 193 -12.16 13.59 -7.81
CA GLY A 193 -13.18 14.63 -7.96
C GLY A 193 -14.61 14.10 -8.02
N SER A 194 -14.83 12.78 -7.91
CA SER A 194 -16.17 12.18 -7.96
C SER A 194 -16.43 11.19 -6.82
N GLU A 195 -15.40 10.79 -6.08
CA GLU A 195 -15.50 9.77 -5.04
C GLU A 195 -14.94 10.25 -3.70
N ALA A 196 -15.69 9.98 -2.66
CA ALA A 196 -15.22 9.96 -1.30
C ALA A 196 -14.79 8.52 -0.96
N TYR A 197 -13.52 8.21 -1.14
CA TYR A 197 -12.92 6.91 -0.78
C TYR A 197 -12.07 7.09 0.47
N ILE A 198 -12.50 6.46 1.54
CA ILE A 198 -11.99 6.71 2.88
C ILE A 198 -11.37 5.44 3.45
N LEU A 199 -10.11 5.56 3.89
CA LEU A 199 -9.44 4.56 4.70
C LEU A 199 -10.08 4.51 6.10
N THR A 200 -10.61 3.35 6.48
CA THR A 200 -11.28 3.18 7.79
C THR A 200 -10.47 2.33 8.77
N GLY A 201 -9.21 2.07 8.46
CA GLY A 201 -8.22 1.40 9.29
C GLY A 201 -7.92 -0.03 8.86
N TYR A 202 -7.10 -0.70 9.65
CA TYR A 202 -6.37 -1.91 9.30
C TYR A 202 -6.97 -3.15 9.98
N LEU A 203 -6.80 -4.33 9.35
CA LEU A 203 -7.16 -5.63 9.91
C LEU A 203 -5.93 -6.54 9.97
N ASN A 204 -5.61 -7.02 11.18
CA ASN A 204 -4.48 -7.93 11.43
C ASN A 204 -4.91 -9.37 11.13
N ILE A 205 -4.72 -9.82 9.87
CA ILE A 205 -5.15 -11.15 9.42
C ILE A 205 -4.40 -12.27 10.14
N PRO A 206 -3.05 -12.22 10.31
CA PRO A 206 -2.32 -13.22 11.08
C PRO A 206 -2.80 -13.39 12.52
N LYS A 207 -3.22 -12.29 13.18
CA LYS A 207 -3.78 -12.35 14.53
C LYS A 207 -5.08 -13.14 14.58
N ILE A 208 -5.93 -13.00 13.57
CA ILE A 208 -7.21 -13.74 13.50
C ILE A 208 -6.92 -15.24 13.36
N PHE A 209 -5.92 -15.63 12.55
CA PHE A 209 -5.54 -17.03 12.45
C PHE A 209 -4.91 -17.56 13.75
N GLN A 210 -4.03 -16.77 14.41
CA GLN A 210 -3.51 -17.13 15.74
C GLN A 210 -4.65 -17.35 16.75
N LEU A 211 -5.64 -16.44 16.81
CA LEU A 211 -6.80 -16.60 17.68
C LEU A 211 -7.62 -17.86 17.35
N THR A 212 -7.66 -18.29 16.09
CA THR A 212 -8.29 -19.57 15.72
C THR A 212 -7.56 -20.75 16.33
N LEU A 213 -6.22 -20.76 16.30
CA LEU A 213 -5.41 -21.83 16.88
C LEU A 213 -5.50 -21.88 18.43
N PHE A 214 -5.76 -20.73 19.07
CA PHE A 214 -5.91 -20.61 20.53
C PHE A 214 -7.37 -20.45 20.98
N ASN A 215 -8.32 -20.99 20.22
CA ASN A 215 -9.75 -21.01 20.57
C ASN A 215 -10.31 -19.65 20.99
N GLY A 216 -9.87 -18.59 20.29
CA GLY A 216 -10.28 -17.21 20.54
C GLY A 216 -9.60 -16.52 21.72
N TYR A 217 -8.71 -17.21 22.43
CA TYR A 217 -7.93 -16.63 23.52
C TYR A 217 -6.71 -15.88 23.00
N ASP A 218 -6.57 -14.63 23.39
CA ASP A 218 -5.42 -13.82 23.05
C ASP A 218 -4.33 -13.93 24.12
N GLN A 219 -3.28 -14.64 23.81
CA GLN A 219 -2.14 -14.84 24.71
C GLN A 219 -1.40 -13.54 25.05
N TYR A 220 -1.36 -12.55 24.13
CA TYR A 220 -0.71 -11.26 24.36
C TYR A 220 -1.42 -10.44 25.44
N SER A 221 -2.75 -10.30 25.36
CA SER A 221 -3.54 -9.53 26.33
C SER A 221 -4.03 -10.37 27.52
N GLY A 222 -3.93 -11.69 27.46
CA GLY A 222 -4.45 -12.60 28.46
C GLY A 222 -5.99 -12.64 28.51
N LYS A 223 -6.67 -12.37 27.40
CA LYS A 223 -8.14 -12.26 27.35
C LYS A 223 -8.76 -13.11 26.27
N GLN A 224 -9.98 -13.54 26.51
CA GLN A 224 -10.85 -14.11 25.48
C GLN A 224 -11.41 -12.96 24.64
N ILE A 225 -10.93 -12.78 23.41
CA ILE A 225 -11.38 -11.71 22.50
C ILE A 225 -12.06 -12.22 21.25
N GLY A 226 -11.76 -13.45 20.84
CA GLY A 226 -12.39 -14.13 19.71
C GLY A 226 -13.45 -15.14 20.13
N LEU A 227 -14.06 -15.80 19.14
CA LEU A 227 -15.04 -16.87 19.33
C LEU A 227 -14.37 -18.15 19.87
N LYS A 228 -15.06 -18.87 20.73
CA LYS A 228 -14.69 -20.24 21.12
C LYS A 228 -15.26 -21.21 20.09
N LEU A 229 -14.39 -21.77 19.25
CA LEU A 229 -14.76 -22.63 18.11
C LEU A 229 -14.24 -24.06 18.21
N GLY A 230 -13.55 -24.39 19.30
CA GLY A 230 -12.89 -25.65 19.56
C GLY A 230 -11.38 -25.50 19.75
N GLU A 231 -10.77 -26.43 20.46
CA GLU A 231 -9.31 -26.49 20.61
C GLU A 231 -8.67 -26.95 19.29
N ALA A 232 -7.59 -26.31 18.85
CA ALA A 232 -6.97 -26.60 17.55
C ALA A 232 -6.56 -28.08 17.40
N LYS A 233 -6.12 -28.71 18.49
CA LYS A 233 -5.76 -30.15 18.53
C LYS A 233 -6.93 -31.11 18.30
N ASP A 234 -8.18 -30.63 18.45
CA ASP A 234 -9.38 -31.46 18.28
C ASP A 234 -9.87 -31.51 16.83
N PHE A 235 -9.42 -30.58 15.98
CA PHE A 235 -9.74 -30.59 14.54
C PHE A 235 -9.07 -31.80 13.87
N LYS A 236 -9.90 -32.61 13.20
CA LYS A 236 -9.45 -33.85 12.54
C LYS A 236 -9.04 -33.64 11.09
N THR A 237 -9.54 -32.59 10.48
CA THR A 237 -9.27 -32.22 9.09
C THR A 237 -8.89 -30.75 8.97
N PHE A 238 -8.18 -30.43 7.91
CA PHE A 238 -7.88 -29.02 7.58
C PHE A 238 -9.17 -28.21 7.36
N ASP A 239 -10.20 -28.82 6.77
CA ASP A 239 -11.48 -28.16 6.51
C ASP A 239 -12.20 -27.72 7.80
N GLU A 240 -12.08 -28.49 8.89
CA GLU A 240 -12.60 -28.09 10.20
C GLU A 240 -11.88 -26.86 10.75
N LEU A 241 -10.56 -26.82 10.67
CA LEU A 241 -9.75 -25.65 11.06
C LEU A 241 -10.08 -24.45 10.19
N TRP A 242 -10.18 -24.65 8.87
CA TRP A 242 -10.52 -23.59 7.92
C TRP A 242 -11.92 -23.00 8.20
N ALA A 243 -12.90 -23.85 8.50
CA ALA A 243 -14.23 -23.38 8.89
C ALA A 243 -14.22 -22.55 10.19
N ALA A 244 -13.37 -22.90 11.14
CA ALA A 244 -13.17 -22.11 12.36
C ALA A 244 -12.50 -20.77 12.05
N PHE A 245 -11.46 -20.75 11.21
CA PHE A 245 -10.80 -19.51 10.78
C PHE A 245 -11.77 -18.57 10.05
N LYS A 246 -12.60 -19.11 9.16
CA LYS A 246 -13.65 -18.35 8.48
C LYS A 246 -14.59 -17.65 9.46
N LYS A 247 -15.08 -18.36 10.47
CA LYS A 247 -15.96 -17.78 11.51
C LYS A 247 -15.27 -16.70 12.35
N GLN A 248 -13.99 -16.89 12.67
CA GLN A 248 -13.23 -15.86 13.37
C GLN A 248 -13.08 -14.60 12.50
N MET A 249 -12.79 -14.75 11.21
CA MET A 249 -12.69 -13.64 10.27
C MET A 249 -14.02 -12.87 10.20
N GLU A 250 -15.14 -13.58 10.00
CA GLU A 250 -16.48 -12.99 9.95
C GLU A 250 -16.79 -12.19 11.23
N TYR A 251 -16.45 -12.73 12.39
CA TYR A 251 -16.66 -12.05 13.68
C TYR A 251 -15.87 -10.75 13.80
N PHE A 252 -14.55 -10.76 13.50
CA PHE A 252 -13.74 -9.57 13.63
C PHE A 252 -14.06 -8.51 12.57
N VAL A 253 -14.44 -8.91 11.38
CA VAL A 253 -14.94 -8.00 10.33
C VAL A 253 -16.26 -7.35 10.78
N ASP A 254 -17.17 -8.09 11.40
CA ASP A 254 -18.41 -7.53 11.94
C ASP A 254 -18.15 -6.48 13.02
N VAL A 255 -17.22 -6.75 13.93
CA VAL A 255 -16.81 -5.79 14.96
C VAL A 255 -16.21 -4.54 14.31
N LYS A 256 -15.32 -4.71 13.33
CA LYS A 256 -14.66 -3.63 12.62
C LYS A 256 -15.66 -2.73 11.89
N ILE A 257 -16.55 -3.29 11.08
CA ILE A 257 -17.54 -2.53 10.31
C ILE A 257 -18.51 -1.78 11.22
N ARG A 258 -18.97 -2.40 12.31
CA ARG A 258 -19.82 -1.69 13.28
C ARG A 258 -19.11 -0.49 13.91
N GLY A 259 -17.85 -0.65 14.30
CA GLY A 259 -17.02 0.43 14.82
C GLY A 259 -16.81 1.54 13.80
N ASN A 260 -16.44 1.18 12.58
CA ASN A 260 -16.23 2.13 11.49
C ASN A 260 -17.48 2.93 11.16
N ASN A 261 -18.66 2.30 11.12
CA ASN A 261 -19.92 2.99 10.87
C ASN A 261 -20.25 4.02 11.95
N VAL A 262 -19.89 3.77 13.21
CA VAL A 262 -20.00 4.77 14.29
C VAL A 262 -19.04 5.94 14.05
N ILE A 263 -17.80 5.65 13.69
CA ILE A 263 -16.78 6.67 13.39
C ILE A 263 -17.22 7.54 12.20
N GLU A 264 -17.64 6.94 11.08
CA GLU A 264 -18.13 7.67 9.90
C GLU A 264 -19.32 8.59 10.25
N LYS A 265 -20.24 8.12 11.11
CA LYS A 265 -21.35 8.95 11.59
C LYS A 265 -20.85 10.15 12.39
N LEU A 266 -19.88 9.95 13.27
CA LEU A 266 -19.29 11.05 14.05
C LEU A 266 -18.59 12.08 13.17
N TYR A 267 -17.88 11.64 12.12
CA TYR A 267 -17.28 12.54 11.13
C TYR A 267 -18.34 13.33 10.37
N ALA A 268 -19.39 12.67 9.90
CA ALA A 268 -20.49 13.34 9.18
C ALA A 268 -21.20 14.42 10.02
N GLU A 269 -21.32 14.20 11.34
CA GLU A 269 -22.01 15.11 12.27
C GLU A 269 -21.11 16.24 12.81
N ASN A 270 -19.80 15.99 12.95
CA ASN A 270 -18.91 16.88 13.70
C ASN A 270 -17.72 17.43 12.90
N MET A 271 -17.39 16.85 11.75
CA MET A 271 -16.20 17.20 10.97
C MET A 271 -16.57 17.49 9.50
N PRO A 272 -17.33 18.56 9.22
CA PRO A 272 -17.66 18.91 7.83
C PRO A 272 -16.41 19.35 7.08
N ALA A 273 -16.38 19.02 5.78
CA ALA A 273 -15.30 19.35 4.85
C ALA A 273 -15.82 20.22 3.68
N PRO A 274 -16.18 21.50 3.93
CA PRO A 274 -16.80 22.36 2.93
C PRO A 274 -15.90 22.66 1.73
N CYS A 275 -14.60 22.90 1.92
CA CYS A 275 -13.68 23.15 0.80
C CYS A 275 -13.56 21.92 -0.10
N LEU A 276 -13.42 20.73 0.48
CA LEU A 276 -13.39 19.47 -0.27
C LEU A 276 -14.72 19.19 -0.96
N SER A 277 -15.84 19.51 -0.30
CA SER A 277 -17.20 19.36 -0.88
C SER A 277 -17.41 20.23 -2.12
N VAL A 278 -16.84 21.44 -2.14
CA VAL A 278 -16.91 22.34 -3.33
C VAL A 278 -16.18 21.77 -4.53
N VAL A 279 -15.09 21.05 -4.34
CA VAL A 279 -14.27 20.48 -5.43
C VAL A 279 -14.63 19.02 -5.77
N THR A 280 -15.61 18.45 -5.06
CA THR A 280 -16.08 17.08 -5.29
C THR A 280 -17.45 17.07 -5.97
N ASN A 281 -17.55 16.33 -7.09
CA ASN A 281 -18.78 16.23 -7.88
C ASN A 281 -19.94 15.70 -7.03
N ASP A 282 -21.08 16.30 -7.27
CA ASP A 282 -22.39 15.99 -6.73
C ASP A 282 -22.61 16.43 -5.27
N CYS A 283 -21.59 16.82 -4.50
CA CYS A 283 -21.79 17.33 -3.14
C CYS A 283 -22.73 18.54 -3.09
N ILE A 284 -22.50 19.53 -3.96
CA ILE A 284 -23.34 20.74 -4.02
C ILE A 284 -24.76 20.41 -4.51
N SER A 285 -24.91 19.62 -5.59
CA SER A 285 -26.21 19.24 -6.13
C SER A 285 -27.04 18.38 -5.18
N ASN A 286 -26.36 17.54 -4.39
CA ASN A 286 -26.99 16.73 -3.36
C ASN A 286 -27.25 17.49 -2.05
N ALA A 287 -26.75 18.73 -1.94
CA ALA A 287 -26.78 19.54 -0.71
C ALA A 287 -26.24 18.75 0.52
N LYS A 288 -25.18 17.99 0.31
CA LYS A 288 -24.54 17.14 1.33
C LYS A 288 -23.03 17.34 1.35
N ASP A 289 -22.49 17.37 2.57
CA ASP A 289 -21.05 17.39 2.78
C ASP A 289 -20.38 16.09 2.31
N TYR A 290 -19.11 16.19 1.96
CA TYR A 290 -18.24 15.05 1.59
C TYR A 290 -18.30 13.92 2.61
N ASN A 291 -18.12 14.23 3.90
CA ASN A 291 -18.17 13.27 4.98
C ASN A 291 -19.58 12.72 5.26
N ALA A 292 -20.63 13.40 4.80
CA ALA A 292 -22.00 12.98 4.94
C ALA A 292 -22.54 12.17 3.73
N GLY A 293 -21.68 11.82 2.78
CA GLY A 293 -22.06 11.06 1.58
C GLY A 293 -22.58 11.93 0.44
N GLY A 294 -22.06 13.16 0.30
CA GLY A 294 -22.44 14.08 -0.78
C GLY A 294 -21.82 13.73 -2.13
N ALA A 295 -20.68 13.05 -2.16
CA ALA A 295 -20.00 12.68 -3.39
C ALA A 295 -20.82 11.69 -4.25
N ARG A 296 -20.51 11.64 -5.56
CA ARG A 296 -21.13 10.69 -6.51
C ARG A 296 -20.96 9.24 -6.07
N TYR A 297 -19.76 8.89 -5.61
CA TYR A 297 -19.42 7.57 -5.08
C TYR A 297 -18.89 7.72 -3.65
N ASN A 298 -19.25 6.78 -2.78
CA ASN A 298 -18.89 6.82 -1.37
C ASN A 298 -18.39 5.45 -0.93
N THR A 299 -17.07 5.24 -0.95
CA THR A 299 -16.44 3.96 -0.65
C THR A 299 -15.69 4.04 0.68
N SER A 300 -15.78 2.99 1.50
CA SER A 300 -15.00 2.82 2.73
C SER A 300 -14.08 1.62 2.56
N TYR A 301 -12.77 1.82 2.77
CA TYR A 301 -11.78 0.76 2.63
C TYR A 301 -11.31 0.23 3.98
N ILE A 302 -11.17 -1.10 4.08
CA ILE A 302 -10.46 -1.77 5.18
C ILE A 302 -9.18 -2.37 4.62
N GLN A 303 -8.03 -2.04 5.24
CA GLN A 303 -6.72 -2.51 4.81
C GLN A 303 -6.40 -3.85 5.46
N GLY A 304 -6.17 -4.88 4.63
CA GLY A 304 -5.64 -6.16 5.08
C GLY A 304 -4.12 -6.11 5.25
N VAL A 305 -3.63 -6.62 6.37
CA VAL A 305 -2.19 -6.63 6.70
C VAL A 305 -1.73 -8.02 7.05
N GLY A 306 -0.55 -8.42 6.52
CA GLY A 306 0.11 -9.67 6.87
C GLY A 306 -0.32 -10.87 6.03
N ILE A 307 -0.74 -10.66 4.76
CA ILE A 307 -1.18 -11.76 3.89
C ILE A 307 -0.08 -12.81 3.68
N GLY A 308 1.19 -12.41 3.47
CA GLY A 308 2.30 -13.33 3.34
C GLY A 308 2.51 -14.16 4.60
N THR A 309 2.52 -13.51 5.77
CA THR A 309 2.66 -14.20 7.06
C THR A 309 1.53 -15.21 7.30
N VAL A 310 0.26 -14.82 7.11
CA VAL A 310 -0.86 -15.75 7.36
C VAL A 310 -0.91 -16.88 6.35
N THR A 311 -0.55 -16.62 5.09
CA THR A 311 -0.43 -17.66 4.05
C THR A 311 0.59 -18.71 4.46
N ASP A 312 1.78 -18.29 4.86
CA ASP A 312 2.84 -19.20 5.33
C ASP A 312 2.44 -19.95 6.61
N CYS A 313 1.68 -19.31 7.52
CA CYS A 313 1.15 -19.99 8.71
C CYS A 313 0.15 -21.09 8.35
N VAL A 314 -0.80 -20.79 7.48
CA VAL A 314 -1.82 -21.77 7.04
C VAL A 314 -1.16 -22.88 6.23
N ALA A 315 -0.23 -22.55 5.33
CA ALA A 315 0.54 -23.53 4.56
C ALA A 315 1.35 -24.48 5.47
N ALA A 316 2.05 -23.91 6.46
CA ALA A 316 2.83 -24.73 7.41
C ALA A 316 1.94 -25.69 8.22
N VAL A 317 0.80 -25.23 8.71
CA VAL A 317 -0.15 -26.06 9.44
C VAL A 317 -0.74 -27.15 8.52
N LYS A 318 -1.27 -26.77 7.36
CA LYS A 318 -1.86 -27.71 6.41
C LYS A 318 -0.85 -28.78 5.99
N TYR A 319 0.33 -28.35 5.57
CA TYR A 319 1.39 -29.24 5.08
C TYR A 319 1.88 -30.21 6.16
N ASN A 320 2.26 -29.70 7.35
CA ASN A 320 2.95 -30.54 8.35
C ASN A 320 1.99 -31.32 9.23
N VAL A 321 0.84 -30.74 9.62
CA VAL A 321 -0.08 -31.40 10.56
C VAL A 321 -1.06 -32.32 9.84
N PHE A 322 -1.67 -31.85 8.73
CA PHE A 322 -2.74 -32.59 8.07
C PHE A 322 -2.25 -33.46 6.92
N ASP A 323 -1.42 -32.94 6.01
CA ASP A 323 -1.02 -33.66 4.79
C ASP A 323 0.14 -34.61 5.04
N LYS A 324 1.23 -34.16 5.64
CA LYS A 324 2.46 -34.96 5.86
C LYS A 324 2.52 -35.62 7.24
N LYS A 325 1.79 -35.08 8.21
CA LYS A 325 1.78 -35.59 9.61
C LYS A 325 3.19 -35.67 10.21
N ASN A 326 3.99 -34.63 9.99
CA ASN A 326 5.35 -34.54 10.50
C ASN A 326 5.37 -34.37 12.02
N PHE A 327 4.37 -33.69 12.57
CA PHE A 327 4.12 -33.48 13.99
C PHE A 327 2.61 -33.22 14.22
N THR A 328 2.18 -33.28 15.46
CA THR A 328 0.78 -33.05 15.85
C THR A 328 0.47 -31.55 16.00
N MET A 329 -0.79 -31.17 15.97
CA MET A 329 -1.22 -29.82 16.29
C MET A 329 -0.81 -29.41 17.70
N GLU A 330 -0.86 -30.33 18.66
CA GLU A 330 -0.45 -30.08 20.05
C GLU A 330 1.02 -29.73 20.16
N GLU A 331 1.90 -30.46 19.47
CA GLU A 331 3.34 -30.17 19.41
C GLU A 331 3.63 -28.79 18.77
N LEU A 332 2.86 -28.40 17.72
CA LEU A 332 3.00 -27.09 17.11
C LEU A 332 2.57 -25.96 18.07
N ILE A 333 1.43 -26.10 18.72
CA ILE A 333 0.93 -25.11 19.70
C ILE A 333 1.92 -24.94 20.83
N GLU A 334 2.43 -26.04 21.40
CA GLU A 334 3.43 -26.01 22.46
C GLU A 334 4.73 -25.33 22.01
N ALA A 335 5.19 -25.63 20.79
CA ALA A 335 6.37 -24.97 20.22
C ALA A 335 6.14 -23.45 20.07
N MET A 336 4.96 -23.02 19.61
CA MET A 336 4.59 -21.60 19.50
C MET A 336 4.56 -20.91 20.88
N GLU A 337 4.00 -21.54 21.90
CA GLU A 337 3.92 -21.02 23.27
C GLU A 337 5.31 -20.80 23.87
N HIS A 338 6.27 -21.64 23.52
CA HIS A 338 7.67 -21.53 23.91
C HIS A 338 8.54 -20.70 22.94
N ASN A 339 7.91 -19.95 22.00
CA ASN A 339 8.61 -19.19 20.97
C ASN A 339 9.63 -20.06 20.20
N PHE A 340 9.31 -21.35 20.02
CA PHE A 340 10.13 -22.42 19.45
C PHE A 340 11.47 -22.69 20.19
N GLU A 341 11.63 -22.22 21.42
CA GLU A 341 12.82 -22.56 22.22
C GLU A 341 12.74 -24.01 22.68
N GLY A 342 13.72 -24.82 22.30
CA GLY A 342 13.73 -26.27 22.56
C GLY A 342 12.93 -27.12 21.57
N TYR A 343 12.32 -26.50 20.55
CA TYR A 343 11.53 -27.17 19.50
C TYR A 343 12.18 -27.03 18.11
N ASP A 344 13.50 -27.18 18.03
CA ASP A 344 14.27 -26.92 16.80
C ASP A 344 13.79 -27.76 15.61
N ALA A 345 13.36 -29.00 15.82
CA ALA A 345 12.84 -29.87 14.76
C ALA A 345 11.54 -29.32 14.17
N VAL A 346 10.59 -28.88 15.02
CA VAL A 346 9.33 -28.27 14.59
C VAL A 346 9.63 -26.94 13.88
N TYR A 347 10.50 -26.11 14.48
CA TYR A 347 10.93 -24.84 13.89
C TYR A 347 11.49 -25.03 12.48
N HIS A 348 12.45 -25.95 12.31
CA HIS A 348 13.06 -26.26 11.01
C HIS A 348 12.00 -26.69 9.97
N MET A 349 11.04 -27.50 10.37
CA MET A 349 9.99 -27.94 9.46
C MET A 349 9.07 -26.79 9.02
N VAL A 350 8.62 -25.94 9.93
CA VAL A 350 7.70 -24.85 9.60
C VAL A 350 8.41 -23.67 8.92
N HIS A 351 9.64 -23.38 9.31
CA HIS A 351 10.40 -22.22 8.81
C HIS A 351 11.11 -22.54 7.48
N ASP A 352 11.83 -23.67 7.40
CA ASP A 352 12.72 -23.92 6.27
C ASP A 352 12.16 -24.91 5.22
N LYS A 353 11.20 -25.78 5.61
CA LYS A 353 10.75 -26.89 4.75
C LYS A 353 9.31 -26.79 4.27
N SER A 354 8.50 -25.95 4.87
CA SER A 354 7.12 -25.74 4.41
C SER A 354 7.08 -24.92 3.13
N PRO A 355 6.07 -25.15 2.25
CA PRO A 355 5.79 -24.27 1.12
C PRO A 355 5.64 -22.83 1.57
N LYS A 356 6.16 -21.88 0.79
CA LYS A 356 6.17 -20.45 1.10
C LYS A 356 5.63 -19.62 -0.06
N TYR A 357 4.79 -18.66 0.27
CA TYR A 357 4.30 -17.65 -0.65
C TYR A 357 5.46 -16.77 -1.17
N GLY A 358 5.38 -16.39 -2.45
CA GLY A 358 6.39 -15.56 -3.10
C GLY A 358 7.43 -16.34 -3.91
N ASN A 359 7.28 -17.66 -4.05
CA ASN A 359 8.22 -18.53 -4.75
C ASN A 359 7.64 -19.18 -6.02
N ASP A 360 6.49 -18.72 -6.50
CA ASP A 360 5.72 -19.35 -7.60
C ASP A 360 5.38 -20.83 -7.27
N ASP A 361 5.07 -21.10 -6.01
CA ASP A 361 4.67 -22.41 -5.50
C ASP A 361 3.14 -22.45 -5.37
N ASP A 362 2.49 -23.21 -6.24
CA ASP A 362 1.03 -23.29 -6.29
C ASP A 362 0.40 -23.74 -4.97
N TYR A 363 1.09 -24.58 -4.17
CA TYR A 363 0.57 -25.00 -2.85
C TYR A 363 0.36 -23.81 -1.90
N ALA A 364 1.32 -22.90 -1.82
CA ALA A 364 1.22 -21.71 -0.98
C ALA A 364 0.35 -20.63 -1.64
N ASP A 365 0.47 -20.47 -2.96
CA ASP A 365 -0.23 -19.43 -3.69
C ASP A 365 -1.76 -19.67 -3.74
N GLU A 366 -2.23 -20.93 -3.84
CA GLU A 366 -3.65 -21.28 -3.72
C GLU A 366 -4.19 -20.96 -2.31
N ILE A 367 -3.42 -21.22 -1.27
CA ILE A 367 -3.80 -20.83 0.11
C ILE A 367 -3.90 -19.32 0.23
N MET A 368 -2.98 -18.56 -0.38
CA MET A 368 -3.05 -17.11 -0.42
C MET A 368 -4.34 -16.63 -1.10
N GLN A 369 -4.71 -17.24 -2.23
CA GLN A 369 -5.95 -16.91 -2.94
C GLN A 369 -7.20 -17.21 -2.06
N ASP A 370 -7.22 -18.33 -1.36
CA ASP A 370 -8.32 -18.70 -0.46
C ASP A 370 -8.46 -17.71 0.72
N ILE A 371 -7.34 -17.28 1.32
CA ILE A 371 -7.34 -16.27 2.40
C ILE A 371 -7.79 -14.92 1.87
N PHE A 372 -7.26 -14.51 0.72
CA PHE A 372 -7.64 -13.25 0.07
C PHE A 372 -9.15 -13.23 -0.23
N GLU A 373 -9.68 -14.30 -0.83
CA GLU A 373 -11.11 -14.41 -1.15
C GLU A 373 -11.98 -14.43 0.10
N LEU A 374 -11.55 -15.12 1.16
CA LEU A 374 -12.24 -15.10 2.46
C LEU A 374 -12.32 -13.66 3.00
N TYR A 375 -11.19 -12.93 3.00
CA TYR A 375 -11.13 -11.56 3.45
C TYR A 375 -12.01 -10.64 2.60
N ARG A 376 -11.89 -10.73 1.28
CA ARG A 376 -12.66 -9.94 0.31
C ARG A 376 -14.17 -10.18 0.44
N SER A 377 -14.61 -11.43 0.39
CA SER A 377 -16.04 -11.79 0.41
C SER A 377 -16.74 -11.43 1.72
N THR A 378 -16.00 -11.37 2.82
CA THR A 378 -16.55 -11.00 4.13
C THR A 378 -16.81 -9.49 4.26
N ILE A 379 -16.09 -8.67 3.50
CA ILE A 379 -16.11 -7.19 3.59
C ILE A 379 -16.84 -6.53 2.42
N THR A 380 -16.50 -6.91 1.20
CA THR A 380 -16.95 -6.21 -0.02
C THR A 380 -18.47 -6.23 -0.17
N GLY A 381 -19.04 -5.05 -0.48
CA GLY A 381 -20.47 -4.87 -0.68
C GLY A 381 -21.25 -4.61 0.61
N ARG A 382 -20.62 -4.65 1.77
CA ARG A 382 -21.31 -4.30 3.02
C ARG A 382 -21.58 -2.80 3.10
N PRO A 383 -22.76 -2.36 3.56
CA PRO A 383 -23.13 -0.95 3.56
C PRO A 383 -22.30 -0.14 4.56
N ASN A 384 -21.88 1.06 4.14
CA ASN A 384 -21.29 2.07 5.01
C ASN A 384 -22.32 3.15 5.43
N MET A 385 -21.94 4.07 6.32
CA MET A 385 -22.83 5.13 6.81
C MET A 385 -23.08 6.24 5.78
N ARG A 386 -22.26 6.35 4.73
CA ARG A 386 -22.31 7.41 3.73
C ARG A 386 -23.17 7.06 2.50
N GLY A 387 -23.86 5.91 2.54
CA GLY A 387 -24.75 5.46 1.45
C GLY A 387 -24.03 4.72 0.32
N GLY A 388 -22.79 4.30 0.54
CA GLY A 388 -21.98 3.43 -0.31
C GLY A 388 -21.69 2.10 0.36
N GLU A 389 -20.54 1.51 0.03
CA GLU A 389 -20.16 0.18 0.49
C GLU A 389 -18.71 0.11 1.00
N TYR A 390 -18.43 -0.93 1.79
CA TYR A 390 -17.08 -1.34 2.14
C TYR A 390 -16.43 -2.12 1.01
N ARG A 391 -15.12 -1.90 0.85
CA ARG A 391 -14.23 -2.65 -0.02
C ARG A 391 -12.91 -2.90 0.71
N ILE A 392 -11.99 -3.59 0.06
CA ILE A 392 -10.70 -3.95 0.63
C ILE A 392 -9.54 -3.29 -0.12
N ASP A 393 -8.48 -3.01 0.63
CA ASP A 393 -7.12 -2.75 0.15
C ASP A 393 -6.14 -3.67 0.87
N MET A 394 -4.95 -3.83 0.30
CA MET A 394 -3.89 -4.65 0.86
C MET A 394 -2.62 -3.82 1.04
N LEU A 395 -2.55 -3.08 2.15
CA LEU A 395 -1.41 -2.24 2.49
C LEU A 395 -1.31 -2.04 4.02
N PRO A 396 -0.11 -1.81 4.57
CA PRO A 396 0.08 -1.69 6.01
C PRO A 396 0.33 -0.27 6.51
N THR A 397 0.75 0.70 5.69
CA THR A 397 1.52 1.87 6.13
C THR A 397 2.68 1.43 7.04
N THR A 398 2.58 1.51 8.37
CA THR A 398 3.54 0.92 9.33
C THR A 398 2.90 -0.10 10.28
N CYS A 399 1.61 -0.41 10.09
CA CYS A 399 0.87 -1.31 10.96
C CYS A 399 1.45 -2.72 11.07
N HIS A 400 2.14 -3.20 10.03
CA HIS A 400 2.76 -4.53 10.05
C HIS A 400 3.78 -4.69 11.18
N VAL A 401 4.47 -3.62 11.57
CA VAL A 401 5.37 -3.61 12.74
C VAL A 401 4.57 -3.69 14.03
N TYR A 402 3.62 -2.79 14.24
CA TYR A 402 2.76 -2.78 15.41
C TYR A 402 1.94 -4.06 15.54
N PHE A 403 1.40 -4.57 14.45
CA PHE A 403 0.61 -5.81 14.44
C PHE A 403 1.46 -7.03 14.79
N GLY A 404 2.72 -7.06 14.35
CA GLY A 404 3.66 -8.09 14.75
C GLY A 404 4.02 -8.04 16.22
N ASP A 405 4.15 -6.83 16.80
CA ASP A 405 4.46 -6.63 18.22
C ASP A 405 3.37 -7.22 19.14
N VAL A 406 2.11 -7.16 18.74
CA VAL A 406 0.98 -7.72 19.52
C VAL A 406 0.66 -9.19 19.21
N ILE A 407 1.48 -9.86 18.41
CA ILE A 407 1.36 -11.30 18.10
C ILE A 407 2.58 -12.03 18.69
N LEU A 408 2.32 -13.13 19.43
CA LEU A 408 3.37 -14.04 19.84
C LEU A 408 3.89 -14.87 18.66
N ALA A 409 4.67 -15.92 18.89
CA ALA A 409 5.16 -16.75 17.78
C ALA A 409 4.01 -17.29 16.91
N THR A 410 4.26 -17.43 15.61
CA THR A 410 3.26 -17.89 14.64
C THR A 410 3.65 -19.23 14.01
N ALA A 411 2.67 -19.92 13.43
CA ALA A 411 2.81 -21.30 12.94
C ALA A 411 3.82 -21.47 11.79
N ASN A 412 4.24 -20.38 11.13
CA ASN A 412 5.30 -20.39 10.10
C ASN A 412 6.73 -20.26 10.67
N GLY A 413 6.88 -20.20 12.01
CA GLY A 413 8.17 -20.02 12.67
C GLY A 413 8.56 -18.57 12.98
N ARG A 414 7.71 -17.55 12.59
CA ARG A 414 7.97 -16.16 12.97
C ARG A 414 7.99 -16.04 14.49
N LYS A 415 9.05 -15.45 15.03
CA LYS A 415 9.21 -15.27 16.47
C LYS A 415 8.28 -14.18 17.02
N ALA A 416 7.98 -14.27 18.31
CA ALA A 416 7.14 -13.28 19.01
C ALA A 416 7.66 -11.85 18.81
N HIS A 417 6.75 -10.90 18.71
CA HIS A 417 7.02 -9.46 18.60
C HIS A 417 7.77 -9.02 17.33
N LYS A 418 7.98 -9.92 16.36
CA LYS A 418 8.57 -9.56 15.07
C LYS A 418 7.48 -9.00 14.13
N PRO A 419 7.80 -8.05 13.24
CA PRO A 419 6.85 -7.57 12.25
C PRO A 419 6.24 -8.70 11.41
N VAL A 420 4.97 -8.58 11.03
CA VAL A 420 4.36 -9.43 10.00
C VAL A 420 4.72 -8.93 8.60
N SER A 421 4.38 -9.68 7.55
CA SER A 421 4.62 -9.24 6.17
C SER A 421 3.84 -7.95 5.85
N GLU A 422 4.44 -7.11 5.01
CA GLU A 422 3.87 -5.83 4.63
C GLU A 422 3.14 -5.93 3.27
N GLY A 423 2.04 -5.19 3.10
CA GLY A 423 1.26 -5.19 1.86
C GLY A 423 0.89 -6.59 1.39
N ILE A 424 1.20 -6.87 0.13
CA ILE A 424 1.08 -8.22 -0.44
C ILE A 424 2.44 -8.91 -0.60
N SER A 425 3.50 -8.33 -0.07
CA SER A 425 4.84 -8.91 -0.13
C SER A 425 4.90 -10.23 0.66
N PRO A 426 5.76 -11.16 0.24
CA PRO A 426 6.05 -12.38 1.00
C PRO A 426 6.56 -12.08 2.42
N GLU A 427 6.55 -13.08 3.29
CA GLU A 427 7.24 -13.00 4.58
C GLU A 427 8.75 -12.78 4.34
N LYS A 428 9.38 -12.02 5.23
CA LYS A 428 10.81 -11.68 5.13
C LYS A 428 11.67 -12.92 5.00
N SER A 429 12.57 -12.90 4.04
CA SER A 429 13.50 -14.00 3.73
C SER A 429 12.83 -15.33 3.31
N ALA A 430 11.51 -15.33 3.05
CA ALA A 430 10.79 -16.49 2.55
C ALA A 430 10.84 -16.63 1.02
N ASP A 431 10.98 -15.53 0.32
CA ASP A 431 10.99 -15.41 -1.15
C ASP A 431 12.41 -15.61 -1.72
N THR A 432 12.80 -16.86 -1.90
CA THR A 432 14.16 -17.27 -2.28
C THR A 432 14.36 -17.53 -3.78
N HIS A 433 13.27 -17.53 -4.59
CA HIS A 433 13.30 -17.86 -6.01
C HIS A 433 13.40 -16.64 -6.95
N GLY A 434 13.73 -15.47 -6.38
CA GLY A 434 13.99 -14.23 -7.12
C GLY A 434 12.72 -13.42 -7.48
N PRO A 435 12.90 -12.20 -8.02
CA PRO A 435 11.83 -11.23 -8.17
C PRO A 435 10.75 -11.65 -9.16
N THR A 436 11.09 -12.47 -10.14
CA THR A 436 10.12 -13.01 -11.11
C THR A 436 9.15 -13.98 -10.46
N ALA A 437 9.62 -14.84 -9.55
CA ALA A 437 8.75 -15.73 -8.78
C ALA A 437 7.83 -14.93 -7.86
N VAL A 438 8.35 -13.89 -7.20
CA VAL A 438 7.53 -13.00 -6.35
C VAL A 438 6.39 -12.37 -7.15
N ILE A 439 6.66 -11.73 -8.30
CA ILE A 439 5.59 -11.10 -9.08
C ILE A 439 4.58 -12.10 -9.64
N LYS A 440 4.97 -13.34 -9.90
CA LYS A 440 4.06 -14.40 -10.32
C LYS A 440 3.14 -14.85 -9.18
N SER A 441 3.69 -15.11 -8.00
CA SER A 441 2.88 -15.42 -6.80
C SER A 441 1.90 -14.29 -6.50
N CYS A 442 2.39 -13.04 -6.46
CA CYS A 442 1.57 -11.86 -6.20
C CYS A 442 0.47 -11.65 -7.26
N SER A 443 0.75 -11.94 -8.53
CA SER A 443 -0.24 -11.77 -9.61
C SER A 443 -1.38 -12.79 -9.61
N LYS A 444 -1.28 -13.87 -8.82
CA LYS A 444 -2.38 -14.83 -8.61
C LYS A 444 -3.50 -14.27 -7.73
N MET A 445 -3.23 -13.18 -6.98
CA MET A 445 -4.26 -12.42 -6.27
C MET A 445 -5.14 -11.65 -7.26
N ASP A 446 -6.45 -11.59 -7.01
CA ASP A 446 -7.36 -10.77 -7.82
C ASP A 446 -7.24 -9.28 -7.46
N HIS A 447 -6.24 -8.60 -8.02
CA HIS A 447 -6.02 -7.17 -7.81
C HIS A 447 -7.24 -6.33 -8.23
N LEU A 448 -7.93 -6.74 -9.30
CA LEU A 448 -9.05 -5.99 -9.87
C LEU A 448 -10.31 -6.00 -8.99
N ALA A 449 -10.33 -6.84 -7.94
CA ALA A 449 -11.39 -6.90 -6.94
C ALA A 449 -11.07 -6.06 -5.68
N THR A 450 -9.95 -5.32 -5.68
CA THR A 450 -9.51 -4.47 -4.57
C THR A 450 -9.63 -2.99 -4.92
N GLY A 451 -9.27 -2.11 -4.01
CA GLY A 451 -9.01 -0.68 -4.24
C GLY A 451 -7.52 -0.36 -4.25
N GLY A 452 -6.66 -1.38 -4.18
CA GLY A 452 -5.20 -1.27 -4.28
C GLY A 452 -4.45 -2.31 -3.49
N THR A 453 -3.30 -2.73 -4.02
CA THR A 453 -2.38 -3.68 -3.39
C THR A 453 -0.96 -3.15 -3.46
N LEU A 454 -0.20 -3.28 -2.38
CA LEU A 454 1.14 -2.75 -2.25
C LEU A 454 2.17 -3.88 -2.31
N LEU A 455 3.06 -3.83 -3.31
CA LEU A 455 4.20 -4.74 -3.43
C LEU A 455 5.52 -3.98 -3.30
N ASN A 456 6.36 -4.39 -2.35
CA ASN A 456 7.75 -3.95 -2.23
C ASN A 456 8.72 -4.96 -2.85
N GLN A 457 9.78 -4.42 -3.48
CA GLN A 457 10.95 -5.18 -3.90
C GLN A 457 12.21 -4.46 -3.40
N LYS A 458 13.21 -5.22 -2.94
CA LYS A 458 14.50 -4.67 -2.54
C LYS A 458 15.59 -5.25 -3.43
N PHE A 459 16.36 -4.36 -4.06
CA PHE A 459 17.52 -4.72 -4.88
C PHE A 459 18.79 -4.13 -4.30
N THR A 460 19.91 -4.79 -4.49
CA THR A 460 21.21 -4.12 -4.33
C THR A 460 21.49 -3.22 -5.54
N PRO A 461 22.25 -2.13 -5.39
CA PRO A 461 22.57 -1.24 -6.51
C PRO A 461 23.16 -1.94 -7.74
N ASP A 462 23.99 -2.96 -7.53
CA ASP A 462 24.63 -3.73 -8.62
C ASP A 462 23.64 -4.46 -9.52
N VAL A 463 22.53 -4.94 -8.96
CA VAL A 463 21.49 -5.71 -9.69
C VAL A 463 20.77 -4.85 -10.73
N VAL A 464 20.60 -3.56 -10.45
CA VAL A 464 19.93 -2.59 -11.34
C VAL A 464 20.92 -1.67 -12.06
N ALA A 465 22.22 -1.93 -11.95
CA ALA A 465 23.26 -1.12 -12.55
C ALA A 465 23.30 -1.26 -14.09
N GLY A 466 23.80 -0.21 -14.73
CA GLY A 466 23.99 -0.16 -16.18
C GLY A 466 22.70 -0.25 -16.98
N GLU A 467 22.83 -0.50 -18.27
CA GLU A 467 21.70 -0.59 -19.21
C GLU A 467 20.92 -1.90 -19.04
N THR A 468 21.61 -3.00 -18.75
CA THR A 468 20.99 -4.31 -18.54
C THR A 468 20.12 -4.31 -17.29
N GLY A 469 20.63 -3.83 -16.14
CA GLY A 469 19.87 -3.74 -14.90
C GLY A 469 18.63 -2.85 -15.06
N LEU A 470 18.77 -1.73 -15.76
CA LEU A 470 17.67 -0.82 -16.06
C LEU A 470 16.58 -1.48 -16.92
N ASN A 471 16.98 -2.21 -17.97
CA ASN A 471 16.05 -2.91 -18.84
C ASN A 471 15.35 -4.08 -18.11
N ASN A 472 16.06 -4.79 -17.22
CA ASN A 472 15.48 -5.83 -16.38
C ASN A 472 14.41 -5.28 -15.45
N MET A 473 14.69 -4.15 -14.78
CA MET A 473 13.72 -3.46 -13.92
C MET A 473 12.47 -3.04 -14.71
N ALA A 474 12.65 -2.39 -15.86
CA ALA A 474 11.52 -1.98 -16.72
C ALA A 474 10.71 -3.19 -17.22
N SER A 475 11.37 -4.30 -17.54
CA SER A 475 10.73 -5.54 -17.98
C SER A 475 9.96 -6.22 -16.86
N LEU A 476 10.51 -6.23 -15.63
CA LEU A 476 9.83 -6.76 -14.44
C LEU A 476 8.50 -6.00 -14.19
N ILE A 477 8.54 -4.66 -14.21
CA ILE A 477 7.36 -3.82 -14.05
C ILE A 477 6.31 -4.12 -15.12
N ARG A 478 6.72 -4.17 -16.40
CA ARG A 478 5.78 -4.48 -17.49
C ARG A 478 5.21 -5.89 -17.41
N SER A 479 6.01 -6.86 -17.01
CA SER A 479 5.57 -8.25 -16.86
C SER A 479 4.54 -8.37 -15.73
N TYR A 480 4.80 -7.73 -14.59
CA TYR A 480 3.86 -7.70 -13.48
C TYR A 480 2.53 -7.02 -13.85
N PHE A 481 2.60 -5.87 -14.54
CA PHE A 481 1.40 -5.16 -15.00
C PHE A 481 0.64 -5.89 -16.11
N ALA A 482 1.31 -6.69 -16.91
CA ALA A 482 0.66 -7.56 -17.91
C ALA A 482 -0.11 -8.72 -17.26
N MET A 483 0.21 -9.06 -16.01
CA MET A 483 -0.50 -10.05 -15.17
C MET A 483 -1.47 -9.38 -14.19
N ASP A 484 -1.97 -8.18 -14.51
CA ASP A 484 -2.91 -7.38 -13.73
C ASP A 484 -2.40 -6.90 -12.36
N GLY A 485 -1.10 -7.00 -12.07
CA GLY A 485 -0.51 -6.43 -10.86
C GLY A 485 -0.82 -4.94 -10.75
N HIS A 486 -1.14 -4.46 -9.55
CA HIS A 486 -1.61 -3.09 -9.32
C HIS A 486 -0.47 -2.09 -9.18
N HIS A 487 0.47 -2.36 -8.27
CA HIS A 487 1.52 -1.43 -7.84
C HIS A 487 2.80 -2.19 -7.50
N ILE A 488 3.93 -1.57 -7.82
CA ILE A 488 5.25 -2.03 -7.37
C ILE A 488 6.13 -0.84 -7.03
N GLN A 489 6.89 -0.95 -5.95
CA GLN A 489 7.87 0.04 -5.51
C GLN A 489 9.19 -0.63 -5.13
N PHE A 490 10.27 0.15 -5.12
CA PHE A 490 11.61 -0.41 -4.95
C PHE A 490 12.37 0.29 -3.84
N ASN A 491 13.12 -0.49 -3.06
CA ASN A 491 14.29 -0.07 -2.31
C ASN A 491 15.54 -0.54 -3.06
N VAL A 492 16.41 0.39 -3.41
CA VAL A 492 17.69 0.07 -4.06
C VAL A 492 18.81 0.47 -3.11
N VAL A 493 19.09 -0.43 -2.17
CA VAL A 493 20.06 -0.22 -1.10
C VAL A 493 20.51 -1.59 -0.59
N ASP A 494 21.80 -1.76 -0.33
CA ASP A 494 22.31 -2.99 0.27
C ASP A 494 22.11 -3.01 1.78
N ARG A 495 22.01 -4.23 2.33
CA ARG A 495 21.77 -4.48 3.75
C ARG A 495 22.88 -3.90 4.63
N GLN A 496 24.13 -3.92 4.15
CA GLN A 496 25.26 -3.44 4.95
C GLN A 496 25.22 -1.92 5.12
N THR A 497 24.83 -1.16 4.08
CA THR A 497 24.60 0.28 4.17
C THR A 497 23.51 0.63 5.18
N LEU A 498 22.41 -0.12 5.22
CA LEU A 498 21.35 0.09 6.22
C LEU A 498 21.82 -0.22 7.65
N ILE A 499 22.59 -1.29 7.84
CA ILE A 499 23.17 -1.64 9.16
C ILE A 499 24.16 -0.56 9.62
N ASP A 500 24.96 -0.03 8.70
CA ASP A 500 25.90 1.05 9.01
C ASP A 500 25.16 2.35 9.34
N ALA A 501 24.14 2.69 8.56
CA ALA A 501 23.29 3.86 8.82
C ALA A 501 22.53 3.78 10.16
N GLN A 502 22.15 2.59 10.61
CA GLN A 502 21.54 2.40 11.92
C GLN A 502 22.55 2.64 13.07
N LYS A 503 23.82 2.27 12.87
CA LYS A 503 24.89 2.44 13.86
C LYS A 503 25.48 3.85 13.85
N HIS A 504 25.57 4.47 12.68
CA HIS A 504 26.21 5.76 12.42
C HIS A 504 25.27 6.72 11.68
N PRO A 505 24.08 7.08 12.26
CA PRO A 505 23.05 7.84 11.57
C PRO A 505 23.52 9.24 11.10
N GLU A 506 24.53 9.81 11.75
CA GLU A 506 25.09 11.12 11.37
C GLU A 506 25.90 11.08 10.08
N ASP A 507 26.43 9.91 9.70
CA ASP A 507 27.19 9.71 8.47
C ASP A 507 26.26 9.45 7.26
N HIS A 508 24.98 9.13 7.53
CA HIS A 508 23.97 8.76 6.53
C HIS A 508 22.72 9.65 6.61
N LYS A 509 22.92 10.97 6.83
CA LYS A 509 21.81 11.92 7.05
C LYS A 509 20.79 11.98 5.92
N ASP A 510 21.26 11.79 4.70
CA ASP A 510 20.49 11.93 3.48
C ASP A 510 19.98 10.59 2.93
N LEU A 511 20.22 9.48 3.67
CA LEU A 511 19.71 8.17 3.26
C LEU A 511 18.20 8.13 3.41
N ILE A 512 17.51 8.09 2.27
CA ILE A 512 16.06 7.93 2.18
C ILE A 512 15.76 6.48 1.81
N VAL A 513 14.72 5.92 2.41
CA VAL A 513 14.23 4.57 2.12
C VAL A 513 12.74 4.56 1.83
N ARG A 514 12.29 3.60 1.04
CA ARG A 514 10.88 3.35 0.80
C ARG A 514 10.32 2.46 1.90
N VAL A 515 9.31 2.94 2.60
CA VAL A 515 8.64 2.19 3.68
C VAL A 515 7.51 1.34 3.11
N ALA A 516 6.32 1.88 3.01
CA ALA A 516 5.16 1.21 2.43
C ALA A 516 4.20 2.28 1.91
N GLY A 517 4.34 2.61 0.61
CA GLY A 517 3.58 3.66 -0.06
C GLY A 517 4.12 5.07 0.16
N TYR A 518 5.16 5.26 0.97
CA TYR A 518 5.86 6.54 1.20
C TYR A 518 7.34 6.31 1.46
N SER A 519 8.14 7.38 1.35
CA SER A 519 9.57 7.39 1.66
C SER A 519 9.85 8.28 2.87
N ASP A 520 10.88 7.95 3.64
CA ASP A 520 11.37 8.78 4.74
C ASP A 520 12.89 8.63 4.90
N PHE A 521 13.51 9.56 5.62
CA PHE A 521 14.90 9.41 6.01
C PHE A 521 15.06 8.24 6.97
N PHE A 522 15.96 7.33 6.66
CA PHE A 522 16.17 6.11 7.44
C PHE A 522 16.42 6.39 8.92
N ARG A 523 17.19 7.45 9.22
CA ARG A 523 17.49 7.86 10.60
C ARG A 523 16.26 8.34 11.40
N ASN A 524 15.19 8.77 10.72
CA ASN A 524 13.97 9.26 11.39
C ASN A 524 13.03 8.10 11.78
N LEU A 525 13.22 6.92 11.21
CA LEU A 525 12.42 5.74 11.50
C LEU A 525 12.78 5.20 12.88
N ASP A 526 11.79 4.66 13.58
CA ASP A 526 12.04 3.95 14.81
C ASP A 526 12.78 2.63 14.57
N LYS A 527 13.48 2.14 15.58
CA LYS A 527 14.33 0.97 15.44
C LYS A 527 13.61 -0.28 14.92
N PRO A 528 12.38 -0.63 15.38
CA PRO A 528 11.66 -1.79 14.84
C PRO A 528 11.39 -1.71 13.34
N LEU A 529 11.08 -0.51 12.82
CA LEU A 529 10.86 -0.29 11.39
C LEU A 529 12.18 -0.31 10.60
N GLN A 530 13.27 0.25 11.17
CA GLN A 530 14.61 0.12 10.57
C GLN A 530 15.02 -1.34 10.46
N ASP A 531 14.85 -2.12 11.53
CA ASP A 531 15.16 -3.56 11.54
C ASP A 531 14.33 -4.31 10.49
N GLU A 532 13.06 -3.95 10.33
CA GLU A 532 12.16 -4.51 9.32
C GLU A 532 12.69 -4.28 7.90
N ILE A 533 13.09 -3.06 7.57
CA ILE A 533 13.61 -2.71 6.22
C ILE A 533 14.95 -3.40 5.96
N ILE A 534 15.81 -3.53 6.99
CA ILE A 534 17.07 -4.28 6.90
C ILE A 534 16.82 -5.75 6.58
N GLU A 535 15.78 -6.35 7.19
CA GLU A 535 15.45 -7.78 7.06
C GLU A 535 14.71 -8.12 5.74
N ARG A 536 14.25 -7.14 4.94
CA ARG A 536 13.61 -7.40 3.63
C ARG A 536 14.55 -8.16 2.70
N THR A 537 14.01 -9.13 1.97
CA THR A 537 14.79 -9.96 1.04
C THR A 537 15.45 -9.11 -0.05
N GLU A 538 16.75 -9.29 -0.23
CA GLU A 538 17.49 -8.71 -1.35
C GLU A 538 17.30 -9.58 -2.59
N GLN A 539 16.61 -9.06 -3.58
CA GLN A 539 16.30 -9.75 -4.82
C GLN A 539 17.43 -9.61 -5.83
N SER A 540 17.62 -10.62 -6.68
CA SER A 540 18.55 -10.60 -7.79
C SER A 540 17.92 -11.23 -9.04
N PHE A 541 18.26 -10.71 -10.22
CA PHE A 541 17.90 -11.35 -11.48
C PHE A 541 18.89 -12.51 -11.75
N SER A 542 18.53 -13.73 -11.35
CA SER A 542 19.31 -14.94 -11.63
C SER A 542 19.00 -15.49 -13.02
#